data_73d356fcaeae01886b46909a6bcef930
#
_entry.id   73d356fcaeae01886b46909a6bcef930
#
_cell.length_a   1.000
_cell.length_b   1.000
_cell.length_c   1.000
_cell.angle_alpha   90.00
_cell.angle_beta   90.00
_cell.angle_gamma   90.00
#
_symmetry.space_group_name_H-M   'P 1'
#
loop_
_entity.id
_entity.type
_entity.pdbx_description
1 polymer ?
#
loop_
_entity_poly.entity_id
_entity_poly.type
_entity_poly.pdbx_seq_one_letter_code
_entity_poly.pdbx_strand_id
1 'polypeptide(L)'
;ALAPVNMEVARPEDYQELATLFGREFGRLDGVLHNASVLGDITPLERYGADTWDSVMRVNVNSAFYLTQALLPLLRNSDDGRILFTSSSVGRKGRAFWGAYAASKAATENLSQTLAEELENTSKIRVNTINPGATRTDMRALAYPGEDAEKLKSPEQIVASYLYLLGPEGAAINGQSLDAQPR
;
A
#
# COMPACT_ATOMS: atom_id res chain seq x y z
N ALA A 1 -0.41 -19.57 -5.10
CA ALA A 1 -0.84 -19.31 -6.48
C ALA A 1 -0.30 -17.95 -6.92
N LEU A 2 0.05 -17.79 -8.21
CA LEU A 2 0.45 -16.52 -8.81
C LEU A 2 -0.67 -16.07 -9.75
N ALA A 3 -1.15 -14.84 -9.57
CA ALA A 3 -2.10 -14.20 -10.45
C ALA A 3 -1.50 -12.86 -10.91
N PRO A 4 -0.74 -12.85 -12.03
CA PRO A 4 -0.05 -11.66 -12.49
C PRO A 4 -1.05 -10.62 -13.02
N VAL A 5 -0.94 -9.38 -12.50
CA VAL A 5 -1.67 -8.21 -12.97
C VAL A 5 -0.65 -7.10 -13.25
N ASN A 6 -0.62 -6.59 -14.47
CA ASN A 6 0.19 -5.41 -14.78
C ASN A 6 -0.58 -4.15 -14.38
N MET A 7 -0.25 -3.59 -13.23
CA MET A 7 -0.93 -2.43 -12.64
C MET A 7 -0.79 -1.13 -13.44
N GLU A 8 0.16 -1.05 -14.37
CA GLU A 8 0.33 0.12 -15.25
C GLU A 8 -0.76 0.23 -16.32
N VAL A 9 -1.35 -0.90 -16.70
CA VAL A 9 -2.34 -0.96 -17.79
C VAL A 9 -3.67 -1.59 -17.39
N ALA A 10 -3.73 -2.23 -16.21
CA ALA A 10 -4.93 -2.90 -15.72
C ALA A 10 -6.09 -1.92 -15.53
N ARG A 11 -7.28 -2.40 -15.92
CA ARG A 11 -8.55 -1.69 -15.78
C ARG A 11 -9.34 -2.27 -14.60
N PRO A 12 -10.39 -1.60 -14.13
CA PRO A 12 -11.23 -2.11 -13.04
C PRO A 12 -11.71 -3.55 -13.25
N GLU A 13 -12.01 -3.93 -14.51
CA GLU A 13 -12.50 -5.26 -14.87
C GLU A 13 -11.46 -6.36 -14.58
N ASP A 14 -10.18 -6.08 -14.80
CA ASP A 14 -9.09 -7.04 -14.55
C ASP A 14 -9.00 -7.38 -13.05
N TYR A 15 -9.27 -6.43 -12.17
CA TYR A 15 -9.32 -6.66 -10.71
C TYR A 15 -10.58 -7.43 -10.29
N GLN A 16 -11.70 -7.24 -10.98
CA GLN A 16 -12.93 -8.03 -10.76
C GLN A 16 -12.74 -9.49 -11.18
N GLU A 17 -12.06 -9.74 -12.29
CA GLU A 17 -11.70 -11.10 -12.72
C GLU A 17 -10.81 -11.78 -11.69
N LEU A 18 -9.80 -11.06 -11.15
CA LEU A 18 -8.95 -11.55 -10.08
C LEU A 18 -9.75 -11.89 -8.81
N ALA A 19 -10.67 -11.03 -8.40
CA ALA A 19 -11.55 -11.27 -7.27
C ALA A 19 -12.45 -12.49 -7.48
N THR A 20 -12.97 -12.66 -8.71
CA THR A 20 -13.76 -13.83 -9.10
C THR A 20 -12.94 -15.12 -8.98
N LEU A 21 -11.70 -15.09 -9.45
CA LEU A 21 -10.77 -16.24 -9.33
C LEU A 21 -10.54 -16.60 -7.85
N PHE A 22 -10.23 -15.61 -7.01
CA PHE A 22 -10.01 -15.84 -5.58
C PHE A 22 -11.28 -16.31 -4.86
N GLY A 23 -12.43 -15.81 -5.26
CA GLY A 23 -13.71 -16.25 -4.73
C GLY A 23 -13.99 -17.73 -5.02
N ARG A 24 -13.68 -18.20 -6.23
CA ARG A 24 -13.80 -19.62 -6.61
C ARG A 24 -12.80 -20.52 -5.88
N GLU A 25 -11.58 -20.04 -5.70
CA GLU A 25 -10.50 -20.84 -5.12
C GLU A 25 -10.56 -20.90 -3.59
N PHE A 26 -10.85 -19.77 -2.94
CA PHE A 26 -10.73 -19.63 -1.49
C PHE A 26 -12.04 -19.33 -0.77
N GLY A 27 -13.04 -18.78 -1.46
CA GLY A 27 -14.33 -18.38 -0.88
C GLY A 27 -14.28 -17.14 0.01
N ARG A 28 -13.13 -16.85 0.62
CA ARG A 28 -12.86 -15.66 1.46
C ARG A 28 -11.41 -15.22 1.36
N LEU A 29 -11.14 -14.01 1.82
CA LEU A 29 -9.78 -13.51 2.08
C LEU A 29 -9.70 -12.97 3.50
N ASP A 30 -8.64 -13.27 4.21
CA ASP A 30 -8.40 -12.82 5.59
C ASP A 30 -7.51 -11.57 5.62
N GLY A 31 -6.75 -11.29 4.55
CA GLY A 31 -5.94 -10.08 4.49
C GLY A 31 -5.51 -9.69 3.09
N VAL A 32 -5.28 -8.38 2.91
CA VAL A 32 -4.69 -7.78 1.70
C VAL A 32 -3.59 -6.81 2.10
N LEU A 33 -2.42 -6.98 1.51
CA LEU A 33 -1.31 -6.04 1.61
C LEU A 33 -1.11 -5.30 0.30
N HIS A 34 -1.40 -4.00 0.29
CA HIS A 34 -1.06 -3.10 -0.81
C HIS A 34 0.38 -2.61 -0.67
N ASN A 35 1.32 -3.35 -1.26
CA ASN A 35 2.75 -3.04 -1.18
C ASN A 35 3.34 -2.59 -2.51
N ALA A 36 2.73 -2.94 -3.64
CA ALA A 36 3.19 -2.55 -4.96
C ALA A 36 3.25 -1.03 -5.11
N SER A 37 4.37 -0.50 -5.60
CA SER A 37 4.58 0.93 -5.74
C SER A 37 5.73 1.21 -6.70
N VAL A 38 5.63 2.31 -7.42
CA VAL A 38 6.72 2.87 -8.23
C VAL A 38 7.11 4.24 -7.69
N LEU A 39 8.40 4.58 -7.79
CA LEU A 39 8.94 5.84 -7.26
C LEU A 39 8.62 7.04 -8.14
N GLY A 40 8.64 6.85 -9.47
CA GLY A 40 8.66 7.94 -10.42
C GLY A 40 9.98 8.72 -10.37
N ASP A 41 9.96 9.98 -10.80
CA ASP A 41 11.13 10.81 -10.88
C ASP A 41 11.37 11.62 -9.58
N ILE A 42 12.62 11.75 -9.20
CA ILE A 42 13.07 12.68 -8.14
C ILE A 42 13.48 14.00 -8.81
N THR A 43 12.51 14.89 -9.00
CA THR A 43 12.68 16.13 -9.77
C THR A 43 11.75 17.24 -9.23
N PRO A 44 12.04 18.54 -9.50
CA PRO A 44 11.12 19.63 -9.17
C PRO A 44 9.75 19.44 -9.85
N LEU A 45 8.66 19.78 -9.16
CA LEU A 45 7.29 19.67 -9.69
C LEU A 45 7.10 20.39 -11.03
N GLU A 46 7.72 21.55 -11.21
CA GLU A 46 7.66 22.33 -12.45
C GLU A 46 8.21 21.60 -13.69
N ARG A 47 9.02 20.54 -13.48
CA ARG A 47 9.66 19.72 -14.52
C ARG A 47 9.16 18.28 -14.54
N TYR A 48 8.16 17.98 -13.71
CA TYR A 48 7.66 16.62 -13.59
C TYR A 48 6.88 16.21 -14.85
N GLY A 49 7.28 15.10 -15.48
CA GLY A 49 6.62 14.59 -16.68
C GLY A 49 5.19 14.10 -16.37
N ALA A 50 4.22 14.49 -17.22
CA ALA A 50 2.82 14.10 -17.06
C ALA A 50 2.65 12.58 -17.11
N ASP A 51 3.29 11.89 -18.05
CA ASP A 51 3.22 10.43 -18.19
C ASP A 51 3.76 9.69 -16.96
N THR A 52 4.87 10.19 -16.41
CA THR A 52 5.44 9.64 -15.15
C THR A 52 4.49 9.88 -13.98
N TRP A 53 3.89 11.07 -13.90
CA TRP A 53 2.90 11.39 -12.88
C TRP A 53 1.71 10.42 -12.95
N ASP A 54 1.15 10.23 -14.14
CA ASP A 54 -0.01 9.37 -14.36
C ASP A 54 0.32 7.90 -14.06
N SER A 55 1.51 7.43 -14.45
CA SER A 55 1.99 6.08 -14.12
C SER A 55 2.08 5.88 -12.60
N VAL A 56 2.68 6.82 -11.87
CA VAL A 56 2.78 6.74 -10.40
C VAL A 56 1.40 6.72 -9.75
N MET A 57 0.49 7.59 -10.16
CA MET A 57 -0.87 7.61 -9.60
C MET A 57 -1.63 6.34 -9.95
N ARG A 58 -1.48 5.83 -11.15
CA ARG A 58 -2.12 4.59 -11.58
C ARG A 58 -1.66 3.39 -10.76
N VAL A 59 -0.35 3.21 -10.60
CA VAL A 59 0.19 2.05 -9.86
C VAL A 59 -0.01 2.22 -8.35
N ASN A 60 0.27 3.39 -7.78
CA ASN A 60 0.31 3.53 -6.33
C ASN A 60 -1.07 3.78 -5.69
N VAL A 61 -2.01 4.38 -6.45
CA VAL A 61 -3.32 4.80 -5.92
C VAL A 61 -4.46 4.03 -6.57
N ASN A 62 -4.60 4.16 -7.92
CA ASN A 62 -5.77 3.62 -8.60
C ASN A 62 -5.83 2.09 -8.50
N SER A 63 -4.67 1.41 -8.64
CA SER A 63 -4.61 -0.04 -8.52
C SER A 63 -5.02 -0.51 -7.11
N ALA A 64 -4.55 0.17 -6.08
CA ALA A 64 -4.89 -0.15 -4.70
C ALA A 64 -6.39 0.07 -4.43
N PHE A 65 -6.97 1.15 -4.97
CA PHE A 65 -8.40 1.41 -4.88
C PHE A 65 -9.23 0.34 -5.59
N TYR A 66 -8.95 0.04 -6.87
CA TYR A 66 -9.71 -0.95 -7.64
C TYR A 66 -9.60 -2.34 -7.04
N LEU A 67 -8.40 -2.74 -6.65
CA LEU A 67 -8.18 -4.04 -6.01
C LEU A 67 -8.91 -4.15 -4.67
N THR A 68 -8.87 -3.10 -3.85
CA THR A 68 -9.64 -3.06 -2.59
C THR A 68 -11.13 -3.21 -2.87
N GLN A 69 -11.68 -2.42 -3.78
CA GLN A 69 -13.11 -2.46 -4.12
C GLN A 69 -13.52 -3.85 -4.60
N ALA A 70 -12.71 -4.49 -5.45
CA ALA A 70 -13.00 -5.83 -5.98
C ALA A 70 -12.93 -6.92 -4.89
N LEU A 71 -11.98 -6.80 -3.92
CA LEU A 71 -11.75 -7.82 -2.90
C LEU A 71 -12.59 -7.63 -1.63
N LEU A 72 -13.22 -6.46 -1.40
CA LEU A 72 -14.04 -6.18 -0.22
C LEU A 72 -15.12 -7.26 0.05
N PRO A 73 -15.85 -7.78 -0.95
CA PRO A 73 -16.82 -8.85 -0.71
C PRO A 73 -16.19 -10.12 -0.10
N LEU A 74 -14.99 -10.49 -0.53
CA LEU A 74 -14.28 -11.66 0.00
C LEU A 74 -13.71 -11.41 1.40
N LEU A 75 -13.25 -10.18 1.68
CA LEU A 75 -12.79 -9.77 2.99
C LEU A 75 -13.93 -9.72 4.01
N ARG A 76 -15.14 -9.36 3.58
CA ARG A 76 -16.35 -9.38 4.44
C ARG A 76 -16.76 -10.79 4.86
N ASN A 77 -16.34 -11.82 4.13
CA ASN A 77 -16.56 -13.22 4.51
C ASN A 77 -15.58 -13.70 5.59
N SER A 78 -14.58 -12.89 5.95
CA SER A 78 -13.66 -13.18 7.04
C SER A 78 -14.20 -12.70 8.38
N ASP A 79 -13.93 -13.47 9.43
CA ASP A 79 -14.20 -13.05 10.81
C ASP A 79 -13.16 -12.07 11.36
N ASP A 80 -12.04 -11.87 10.64
CA ASP A 80 -10.91 -11.05 11.07
C ASP A 80 -10.17 -10.45 9.87
N GLY A 81 -10.89 -9.71 9.02
CA GLY A 81 -10.36 -9.14 7.78
C GLY A 81 -9.31 -8.03 8.03
N ARG A 82 -8.23 -8.01 7.24
CA ARG A 82 -7.17 -6.99 7.33
C ARG A 82 -6.87 -6.36 5.97
N ILE A 83 -6.76 -5.03 5.94
CA ILE A 83 -6.24 -4.29 4.80
C ILE A 83 -5.07 -3.44 5.30
N LEU A 84 -3.91 -3.63 4.72
CA LEU A 84 -2.71 -2.90 5.07
C LEU A 84 -2.12 -2.22 3.83
N PHE A 85 -1.93 -0.90 3.90
CA PHE A 85 -1.28 -0.13 2.85
C PHE A 85 0.14 0.23 3.25
N THR A 86 1.12 -0.02 2.38
CA THR A 86 2.49 0.49 2.55
C THR A 86 2.54 1.96 2.16
N SER A 87 2.73 2.82 3.15
CA SER A 87 2.89 4.25 3.02
C SER A 87 4.36 4.70 3.07
N SER A 88 4.59 5.95 3.35
CA SER A 88 5.92 6.56 3.49
C SER A 88 5.82 7.83 4.35
N SER A 89 6.92 8.23 4.97
CA SER A 89 7.01 9.52 5.68
C SER A 89 6.70 10.72 4.77
N VAL A 90 6.98 10.62 3.47
CA VAL A 90 6.65 11.69 2.50
C VAL A 90 5.17 11.75 2.14
N GLY A 91 4.39 10.72 2.46
CA GLY A 91 2.93 10.74 2.37
C GLY A 91 2.28 11.52 3.53
N ARG A 92 2.94 11.58 4.69
CA ARG A 92 2.48 12.35 5.86
C ARG A 92 2.94 13.81 5.82
N LYS A 93 4.12 14.08 5.22
CA LYS A 93 4.67 15.41 5.04
C LYS A 93 5.42 15.49 3.73
N GLY A 94 4.95 16.34 2.80
CA GLY A 94 5.59 16.56 1.51
C GLY A 94 7.06 16.95 1.64
N ARG A 95 7.87 16.51 0.68
CA ARG A 95 9.29 16.78 0.59
C ARG A 95 9.66 17.25 -0.81
N ALA A 96 10.55 18.22 -0.91
CA ALA A 96 11.04 18.71 -2.21
C ALA A 96 11.54 17.55 -3.08
N PHE A 97 11.23 17.61 -4.37
CA PHE A 97 11.57 16.66 -5.42
C PHE A 97 10.83 15.30 -5.39
N TRP A 98 9.97 15.03 -4.41
CA TRP A 98 9.24 13.76 -4.28
C TRP A 98 7.86 13.75 -4.97
N GLY A 99 7.51 14.78 -5.69
CA GLY A 99 6.31 15.02 -6.50
C GLY A 99 5.20 13.98 -6.43
N ALA A 100 5.05 13.18 -7.50
CA ALA A 100 3.99 12.20 -7.63
C ALA A 100 4.04 11.11 -6.54
N TYR A 101 5.24 10.65 -6.14
CA TYR A 101 5.35 9.64 -5.09
C TYR A 101 4.76 10.15 -3.76
N ALA A 102 5.14 11.34 -3.32
CA ALA A 102 4.62 11.92 -2.08
C ALA A 102 3.09 12.12 -2.16
N ALA A 103 2.59 12.65 -3.28
CA ALA A 103 1.16 12.82 -3.52
C ALA A 103 0.42 11.46 -3.49
N SER A 104 0.98 10.41 -4.13
CA SER A 104 0.37 9.09 -4.13
C SER A 104 0.32 8.46 -2.73
N LYS A 105 1.38 8.63 -1.93
CA LYS A 105 1.40 8.11 -0.54
C LYS A 105 0.49 8.91 0.39
N ALA A 106 0.31 10.20 0.16
CA ALA A 106 -0.70 11.01 0.88
C ALA A 106 -2.13 10.55 0.54
N ALA A 107 -2.39 10.26 -0.74
CA ALA A 107 -3.66 9.69 -1.17
C ALA A 107 -3.91 8.31 -0.51
N THR A 108 -2.87 7.46 -0.43
CA THR A 108 -2.95 6.15 0.24
C THR A 108 -3.26 6.28 1.74
N GLU A 109 -2.63 7.23 2.44
CA GLU A 109 -2.92 7.52 3.85
C GLU A 109 -4.38 7.92 4.05
N ASN A 110 -4.90 8.84 3.23
CA ASN A 110 -6.28 9.29 3.33
C ASN A 110 -7.29 8.19 2.94
N LEU A 111 -7.03 7.45 1.87
CA LEU A 111 -7.86 6.32 1.44
C LEU A 111 -8.00 5.26 2.55
N SER A 112 -6.91 4.95 3.23
CA SER A 112 -6.91 4.02 4.36
C SER A 112 -7.80 4.51 5.51
N GLN A 113 -7.70 5.78 5.89
CA GLN A 113 -8.48 6.38 6.97
C GLN A 113 -9.98 6.40 6.62
N THR A 114 -10.31 6.85 5.40
CA THR A 114 -11.69 6.87 4.91
C THR A 114 -12.30 5.47 4.94
N LEU A 115 -11.59 4.48 4.41
CA LEU A 115 -12.08 3.10 4.38
C LEU A 115 -12.21 2.49 5.78
N ALA A 116 -11.30 2.82 6.70
CA ALA A 116 -11.37 2.38 8.09
C ALA A 116 -12.65 2.90 8.77
N GLU A 117 -13.00 4.17 8.57
CA GLU A 117 -14.20 4.80 9.13
C GLU A 117 -15.49 4.21 8.52
N GLU A 118 -15.53 4.02 7.20
CA GLU A 118 -16.68 3.41 6.49
C GLU A 118 -16.95 1.97 6.93
N LEU A 119 -15.91 1.22 7.28
CA LEU A 119 -16.02 -0.20 7.64
C LEU A 119 -16.16 -0.45 9.13
N GLU A 120 -15.87 0.51 10.00
CA GLU A 120 -15.80 0.35 11.46
C GLU A 120 -17.07 -0.27 12.07
N ASN A 121 -18.22 0.23 11.67
CA ASN A 121 -19.52 -0.21 12.22
C ASN A 121 -20.28 -1.19 11.31
N THR A 122 -19.70 -1.56 10.17
CA THR A 122 -20.38 -2.38 9.15
C THR A 122 -19.66 -3.72 8.89
N SER A 123 -18.47 -3.92 9.46
CA SER A 123 -17.68 -5.12 9.26
C SER A 123 -16.68 -5.34 10.40
N LYS A 124 -16.01 -6.50 10.38
CA LYS A 124 -14.86 -6.82 11.24
C LYS A 124 -13.52 -6.45 10.59
N ILE A 125 -13.53 -5.82 9.43
CA ILE A 125 -12.32 -5.45 8.69
C ILE A 125 -11.62 -4.30 9.41
N ARG A 126 -10.28 -4.41 9.55
CA ARG A 126 -9.41 -3.35 10.05
C ARG A 126 -8.51 -2.87 8.93
N VAL A 127 -8.40 -1.54 8.81
CA VAL A 127 -7.65 -0.90 7.72
C VAL A 127 -6.61 0.03 8.32
N ASN A 128 -5.36 -0.17 7.94
CA ASN A 128 -4.24 0.62 8.48
C ASN A 128 -3.22 0.93 7.39
N THR A 129 -2.34 1.90 7.66
CA THR A 129 -1.13 2.12 6.88
C THR A 129 0.11 1.82 7.70
N ILE A 130 1.18 1.43 7.02
CA ILE A 130 2.50 1.24 7.61
C ILE A 130 3.56 1.96 6.77
N ASN A 131 4.37 2.77 7.42
CA ASN A 131 5.58 3.35 6.85
C ASN A 131 6.76 2.44 7.16
N PRO A 132 7.39 1.80 6.16
CA PRO A 132 8.53 0.90 6.37
C PRO A 132 9.76 1.61 6.93
N GLY A 133 9.86 2.93 6.78
CA GLY A 133 11.06 3.69 7.07
C GLY A 133 12.14 3.49 5.99
N ALA A 134 13.38 3.86 6.32
CA ALA A 134 14.52 3.64 5.44
C ALA A 134 14.89 2.15 5.44
N THR A 135 14.55 1.46 4.35
CA THR A 135 14.72 0.02 4.19
C THR A 135 15.58 -0.26 2.97
N ARG A 136 16.49 -1.23 3.05
CA ARG A 136 17.40 -1.64 1.98
C ARG A 136 16.63 -2.31 0.85
N THR A 137 16.32 -1.52 -0.18
CA THR A 137 15.59 -1.93 -1.38
C THR A 137 16.13 -1.20 -2.61
N ASP A 138 15.86 -1.72 -3.80
CA ASP A 138 16.26 -1.07 -5.06
C ASP A 138 15.61 0.33 -5.18
N MET A 139 14.35 0.48 -4.78
CA MET A 139 13.68 1.78 -4.75
C MET A 139 14.41 2.77 -3.83
N ARG A 140 14.91 2.32 -2.68
CA ARG A 140 15.68 3.16 -1.75
C ARG A 140 17.00 3.58 -2.37
N ALA A 141 17.70 2.67 -3.02
CA ALA A 141 18.97 2.96 -3.70
C ALA A 141 18.78 3.98 -4.83
N LEU A 142 17.69 3.89 -5.59
CA LEU A 142 17.33 4.89 -6.61
C LEU A 142 17.04 6.27 -6.01
N ALA A 143 16.34 6.32 -4.89
CA ALA A 143 15.97 7.58 -4.24
C ALA A 143 17.16 8.25 -3.51
N TYR A 144 18.12 7.47 -3.05
CA TYR A 144 19.29 7.92 -2.27
C TYR A 144 20.56 7.21 -2.71
N PRO A 145 21.09 7.49 -3.92
CA PRO A 145 22.23 6.75 -4.49
C PRO A 145 23.55 6.91 -3.70
N GLY A 146 23.64 7.92 -2.83
CA GLY A 146 24.82 8.14 -1.97
C GLY A 146 24.69 7.56 -0.56
N GLU A 147 23.58 6.86 -0.26
CA GLU A 147 23.35 6.30 1.09
C GLU A 147 24.03 4.93 1.23
N ASP A 148 24.63 4.70 2.40
CA ASP A 148 25.24 3.41 2.71
C ASP A 148 24.15 2.36 3.01
N ALA A 149 23.91 1.47 2.05
CA ALA A 149 22.87 0.44 2.15
C ALA A 149 23.06 -0.53 3.33
N GLU A 150 24.30 -0.74 3.79
CA GLU A 150 24.59 -1.66 4.90
C GLU A 150 24.14 -1.11 6.25
N LYS A 151 23.88 0.20 6.34
CA LYS A 151 23.31 0.84 7.54
C LYS A 151 21.80 0.75 7.61
N LEU A 152 21.16 0.28 6.54
CA LEU A 152 19.71 0.16 6.46
C LEU A 152 19.27 -1.23 6.89
N LYS A 153 18.10 -1.29 7.55
CA LYS A 153 17.44 -2.58 7.82
C LYS A 153 17.00 -3.23 6.51
N SER A 154 17.15 -4.54 6.43
CA SER A 154 16.58 -5.31 5.33
C SER A 154 15.07 -5.46 5.48
N PRO A 155 14.32 -5.82 4.41
CA PRO A 155 12.89 -6.12 4.50
C PRO A 155 12.56 -7.17 5.56
N GLU A 156 13.39 -8.22 5.71
CA GLU A 156 13.20 -9.28 6.69
C GLU A 156 13.25 -8.78 8.13
N GLN A 157 14.04 -7.74 8.39
CA GLN A 157 14.19 -7.14 9.72
C GLN A 157 12.99 -6.29 10.14
N ILE A 158 12.11 -5.90 9.20
CA ILE A 158 10.94 -5.08 9.48
C ILE A 158 9.61 -5.83 9.28
N VAL A 159 9.65 -7.03 8.70
CA VAL A 159 8.44 -7.80 8.36
C VAL A 159 7.57 -8.11 9.58
N ALA A 160 8.15 -8.21 10.76
CA ALA A 160 7.40 -8.48 12.00
C ALA A 160 6.30 -7.44 12.27
N SER A 161 6.53 -6.15 11.95
CA SER A 161 5.53 -5.09 12.08
C SER A 161 4.35 -5.27 11.11
N TYR A 162 4.62 -5.78 9.91
CA TYR A 162 3.58 -6.12 8.93
C TYR A 162 2.75 -7.31 9.39
N LEU A 163 3.41 -8.37 9.87
CA LEU A 163 2.73 -9.56 10.38
C LEU A 163 1.87 -9.24 11.60
N TYR A 164 2.35 -8.37 12.49
CA TYR A 164 1.58 -7.89 13.63
C TYR A 164 0.27 -7.22 13.20
N LEU A 165 0.30 -6.32 12.21
CA LEU A 165 -0.87 -5.59 11.72
C LEU A 165 -1.82 -6.48 10.88
N LEU A 166 -1.29 -7.48 10.21
CA LEU A 166 -2.07 -8.43 9.42
C LEU A 166 -2.57 -9.61 10.25
N GLY A 167 -2.00 -9.83 11.42
CA GLY A 167 -2.34 -10.93 12.33
C GLY A 167 -3.36 -10.53 13.41
N PRO A 168 -3.75 -11.51 14.24
CA PRO A 168 -4.75 -11.31 15.30
C PRO A 168 -4.30 -10.32 16.38
N GLU A 169 -3.00 -10.15 16.60
CA GLU A 169 -2.45 -9.19 17.58
C GLU A 169 -2.79 -7.73 17.20
N GLY A 170 -2.95 -7.44 15.91
CA GLY A 170 -3.34 -6.13 15.38
C GLY A 170 -4.86 -5.85 15.41
N ALA A 171 -5.69 -6.74 15.95
CA ALA A 171 -7.16 -6.68 15.88
C ALA A 171 -7.75 -5.38 16.45
N ALA A 172 -7.12 -4.79 17.45
CA ALA A 172 -7.58 -3.55 18.08
C ALA A 172 -7.19 -2.28 17.30
N ILE A 173 -6.32 -2.41 16.27
CA ILE A 173 -5.77 -1.27 15.55
C ILE A 173 -6.59 -1.05 14.28
N ASN A 174 -7.20 0.13 14.14
CA ASN A 174 -7.97 0.54 12.97
C ASN A 174 -7.75 2.02 12.66
N GLY A 175 -7.67 2.37 11.38
CA GLY A 175 -7.51 3.74 10.91
C GLY A 175 -6.16 4.40 11.26
N GLN A 176 -5.17 3.60 11.67
CA GLN A 176 -3.90 4.12 12.15
C GLN A 176 -2.82 4.11 11.06
N SER A 177 -1.90 5.07 11.19
CA SER A 177 -0.70 5.17 10.37
C SER A 177 0.54 4.93 11.26
N LEU A 178 1.16 3.75 11.11
CA LEU A 178 2.22 3.27 11.98
C LEU A 178 3.59 3.31 11.29
N ASP A 179 4.64 3.26 12.09
CA ASP A 179 6.02 3.13 11.62
C ASP A 179 6.55 1.73 11.93
N ALA A 180 7.06 1.01 10.91
CA ALA A 180 7.72 -0.29 11.11
C ALA A 180 9.06 -0.16 11.83
N GLN A 181 9.65 1.02 11.77
CA GLN A 181 10.90 1.39 12.44
C GLN A 181 10.63 2.63 13.31
N PRO A 182 10.22 2.46 14.57
CA PRO A 182 10.03 3.59 15.47
C PRO A 182 11.33 4.34 15.66
N ARG A 183 11.24 5.68 15.79
CA ARG A 183 12.37 6.58 15.98
C ARG A 183 12.92 6.49 17.39
#